data_23d2e5816482d55bbd538a8495a04515
#
_entry.id   23d2e5816482d55bbd538a8495a04515
#
_cell.length_a   1.000
_cell.length_b   1.000
_cell.length_c   1.000
_cell.angle_alpha   90.00
_cell.angle_beta   90.00
_cell.angle_gamma   90.00
#
_symmetry.space_group_name_H-M   'P 1'
#
loop_
_entity.id
_entity.type
_entity.pdbx_description
1 polymer ?
#
loop_
_entity_poly.entity_id
_entity_poly.type
_entity_poly.pdbx_seq_one_letter_code
_entity_poly.pdbx_strand_id
1 'polypeptide(L)'
;MRRIFLLTVIYLFTFSAIQAQDESPYLLINKSDESLAEGITKIKSALSESGFKILGEYSPAQSEKLAVVCYTHPKLEEIALNFSDRGALASALKVGLKKEGETLKISMTNPMYMFYAYFVDGVDEQEMALRSISDQAIKAMKNIGTMEVPFGGTLEKKKLQKYHYKVMMPYFTDAEELKTFDSFDEGLKTIQQNLKAGKGETEKVYELVYTDKEVAVWGVALKNVEDGEAHFLPIIGDEHVAAMPYEIILQGNTASILPGKYRIALHWPELTMGTFMKIMSTPGDIKTTMEKLTE
;
A
#
# COMPACT_ATOMS: atom_id res chain seq x y z
N MET A 1 7.89 -2.01 76.49
CA MET A 1 8.03 -1.09 75.33
C MET A 1 8.12 -1.89 74.05
N ARG A 2 6.99 -2.02 73.36
CA ARG A 2 6.88 -2.76 72.06
C ARG A 2 7.00 -1.76 70.93
N ARG A 3 8.08 -1.82 70.12
CA ARG A 3 8.27 -0.99 68.92
C ARG A 3 7.56 -1.69 67.77
N ILE A 4 6.51 -1.09 67.29
CA ILE A 4 5.80 -1.47 66.04
C ILE A 4 6.57 -0.91 64.88
N PHE A 5 7.12 -1.77 64.00
CA PHE A 5 7.73 -1.39 62.72
C PHE A 5 6.59 -1.35 61.69
N LEU A 6 6.28 -0.13 61.21
CA LEU A 6 5.38 0.07 60.07
C LEU A 6 6.18 -0.13 58.77
N LEU A 7 5.93 -1.22 58.09
CA LEU A 7 6.44 -1.46 56.73
C LEU A 7 5.52 -0.75 55.73
N THR A 8 5.97 0.37 55.23
CA THR A 8 5.30 1.08 54.12
C THR A 8 5.71 0.42 52.82
N VAL A 9 4.83 -0.33 52.21
CA VAL A 9 5.01 -0.89 50.87
C VAL A 9 4.70 0.21 49.85
N ILE A 10 5.75 0.76 49.24
CA ILE A 10 5.59 1.68 48.11
C ILE A 10 5.33 0.84 46.85
N TYR A 11 4.09 0.86 46.36
CA TYR A 11 3.73 0.36 45.03
C TYR A 11 4.22 1.37 43.99
N LEU A 12 5.36 1.09 43.38
CA LEU A 12 5.80 1.78 42.17
C LEU A 12 4.92 1.32 41.00
N PHE A 13 3.90 2.11 40.71
CA PHE A 13 3.21 2.02 39.42
C PHE A 13 4.19 2.48 38.34
N THR A 14 4.83 1.55 37.65
CA THR A 14 5.50 1.84 36.39
C THR A 14 4.41 2.12 35.35
N PHE A 15 4.12 3.39 35.13
CA PHE A 15 3.44 3.82 33.95
C PHE A 15 4.37 3.48 32.77
N SER A 16 4.13 2.36 32.12
CA SER A 16 4.63 2.15 30.77
C SER A 16 3.95 3.21 29.91
N ALA A 17 4.69 4.29 29.62
CA ALA A 17 4.30 5.23 28.60
C ALA A 17 4.14 4.38 27.33
N ILE A 18 2.91 4.23 26.85
CA ILE A 18 2.64 3.73 25.50
C ILE A 18 3.25 4.81 24.60
N GLN A 19 4.49 4.60 24.20
CA GLN A 19 5.12 5.43 23.17
C GLN A 19 4.22 5.30 21.96
N ALA A 20 3.67 6.41 21.49
CA ALA A 20 2.99 6.46 20.22
C ALA A 20 3.98 5.91 19.17
N GLN A 21 3.64 4.77 18.58
CA GLN A 21 4.53 4.12 17.64
C GLN A 21 4.44 4.90 16.33
N ASP A 22 5.53 5.57 15.99
CA ASP A 22 5.67 6.23 14.69
C ASP A 22 5.95 5.18 13.63
N GLU A 23 5.24 5.25 12.52
CA GLU A 23 5.39 4.34 11.39
C GLU A 23 5.89 5.11 10.17
N SER A 24 6.81 4.51 9.43
CA SER A 24 7.25 4.99 8.12
C SER A 24 6.57 4.18 7.01
N PRO A 25 6.29 4.79 5.85
CA PRO A 25 5.58 4.07 4.77
C PRO A 25 6.39 2.91 4.18
N TYR A 26 7.70 2.93 4.30
CA TYR A 26 8.58 1.93 3.70
C TYR A 26 9.68 1.46 4.64
N LEU A 27 10.15 0.24 4.37
CA LEU A 27 11.35 -0.35 4.94
C LEU A 27 12.33 -0.69 3.81
N LEU A 28 13.55 -0.17 3.87
CA LEU A 28 14.64 -0.61 3.01
C LEU A 28 15.18 -1.94 3.57
N ILE A 29 15.12 -2.98 2.77
CA ILE A 29 15.46 -4.35 3.18
C ILE A 29 16.88 -4.73 2.78
N ASN A 30 17.27 -4.37 1.56
CA ASN A 30 18.57 -4.79 1.02
C ASN A 30 19.17 -3.77 0.06
N LYS A 31 20.52 -3.79 -0.02
CA LYS A 31 21.31 -3.21 -1.10
C LYS A 31 22.33 -4.26 -1.53
N SER A 32 22.32 -4.63 -2.80
CA SER A 32 23.21 -5.65 -3.37
C SER A 32 23.64 -5.28 -4.78
N ASP A 33 24.52 -6.08 -5.36
CA ASP A 33 24.97 -5.99 -6.75
C ASP A 33 24.17 -6.90 -7.70
N GLU A 34 23.15 -7.57 -7.18
CA GLU A 34 22.28 -8.48 -7.93
C GLU A 34 21.56 -7.78 -9.09
N SER A 35 21.16 -8.57 -10.07
CA SER A 35 20.26 -8.11 -11.12
C SER A 35 18.82 -7.96 -10.62
N LEU A 36 18.02 -7.16 -11.33
CA LEU A 36 16.60 -7.00 -11.03
C LEU A 36 15.86 -8.35 -11.04
N ALA A 37 16.14 -9.20 -12.04
CA ALA A 37 15.50 -10.50 -12.19
C ALA A 37 15.85 -11.48 -11.06
N GLU A 38 17.09 -11.49 -10.59
CA GLU A 38 17.51 -12.29 -9.42
C GLU A 38 16.78 -11.82 -8.16
N GLY A 39 16.72 -10.49 -7.94
CA GLY A 39 16.00 -9.91 -6.81
C GLY A 39 14.51 -10.30 -6.81
N ILE A 40 13.83 -10.17 -7.95
CA ILE A 40 12.42 -10.58 -8.11
C ILE A 40 12.24 -12.06 -7.76
N THR A 41 13.09 -12.92 -8.32
CA THR A 41 13.00 -14.37 -8.10
C THR A 41 13.15 -14.73 -6.63
N LYS A 42 14.14 -14.15 -5.95
CA LYS A 42 14.36 -14.36 -4.51
C LYS A 42 13.19 -13.89 -3.65
N ILE A 43 12.65 -12.70 -3.93
CA ILE A 43 11.48 -12.14 -3.22
C ILE A 43 10.28 -13.08 -3.36
N LYS A 44 9.96 -13.51 -4.58
CA LYS A 44 8.83 -14.41 -4.82
C LYS A 44 8.98 -15.74 -4.07
N SER A 45 10.19 -16.31 -4.05
CA SER A 45 10.48 -17.54 -3.31
C SER A 45 10.29 -17.35 -1.80
N ALA A 46 10.95 -16.33 -1.23
CA ALA A 46 10.89 -16.03 0.21
C ALA A 46 9.48 -15.78 0.72
N LEU A 47 8.69 -15.01 -0.04
CA LEU A 47 7.29 -14.74 0.29
C LEU A 47 6.43 -16.02 0.19
N SER A 48 6.58 -16.80 -0.89
CA SER A 48 5.79 -18.03 -1.09
C SER A 48 6.12 -19.09 -0.03
N GLU A 49 7.38 -19.26 0.31
CA GLU A 49 7.84 -20.17 1.38
C GLU A 49 7.33 -19.76 2.77
N SER A 50 7.03 -18.47 2.92
CA SER A 50 6.46 -17.90 4.15
C SER A 50 4.93 -17.84 4.15
N GLY A 51 4.24 -18.49 3.20
CA GLY A 51 2.78 -18.61 3.16
C GLY A 51 2.06 -17.44 2.51
N PHE A 52 2.78 -16.51 1.87
CA PHE A 52 2.18 -15.44 1.08
C PHE A 52 1.89 -15.92 -0.36
N LYS A 53 0.84 -15.38 -0.94
CA LYS A 53 0.48 -15.60 -2.34
C LYS A 53 0.98 -14.44 -3.19
N ILE A 54 1.76 -14.73 -4.22
CA ILE A 54 2.17 -13.74 -5.21
C ILE A 54 0.97 -13.42 -6.11
N LEU A 55 0.66 -12.14 -6.22
CA LEU A 55 -0.47 -11.64 -7.02
C LEU A 55 -0.04 -11.24 -8.44
N GLY A 56 1.14 -10.64 -8.56
CA GLY A 56 1.67 -10.18 -9.82
C GLY A 56 2.99 -9.45 -9.67
N GLU A 57 3.59 -9.15 -10.80
CA GLU A 57 4.81 -8.33 -10.88
C GLU A 57 4.76 -7.48 -12.15
N TYR A 58 5.40 -6.32 -12.13
CA TYR A 58 5.54 -5.48 -13.30
C TYR A 58 6.67 -4.45 -13.13
N SER A 59 6.99 -3.75 -14.22
CA SER A 59 7.99 -2.68 -14.24
C SER A 59 7.31 -1.31 -14.31
N PRO A 60 7.18 -0.57 -13.18
CA PRO A 60 6.60 0.77 -13.16
C PRO A 60 7.28 1.70 -14.16
N ALA A 61 6.48 2.60 -14.74
CA ALA A 61 6.95 3.53 -15.77
C ALA A 61 7.58 2.83 -17.01
N GLN A 62 7.31 1.54 -17.22
CA GLN A 62 7.97 0.72 -18.24
C GLN A 62 9.50 0.74 -18.14
N SER A 63 10.03 0.97 -16.95
CA SER A 63 11.47 1.15 -16.69
C SER A 63 12.16 -0.19 -16.46
N GLU A 64 13.24 -0.45 -17.18
CA GLU A 64 14.13 -1.62 -16.94
C GLU A 64 14.87 -1.57 -15.60
N LYS A 65 14.77 -0.43 -14.88
CA LYS A 65 15.43 -0.22 -13.59
C LYS A 65 14.49 -0.39 -12.40
N LEU A 66 13.19 -0.51 -12.64
CA LEU A 66 12.17 -0.58 -11.61
C LEU A 66 11.38 -1.87 -11.72
N ALA A 67 11.05 -2.46 -10.58
CA ALA A 67 10.08 -3.54 -10.52
C ALA A 67 9.28 -3.47 -9.22
N VAL A 68 8.06 -4.01 -9.27
CA VAL A 68 7.23 -4.23 -8.08
C VAL A 68 6.71 -5.65 -8.09
N VAL A 69 6.77 -6.30 -6.95
CA VAL A 69 6.14 -7.59 -6.67
C VAL A 69 4.97 -7.34 -5.72
N CYS A 70 3.76 -7.68 -6.17
CA CYS A 70 2.54 -7.59 -5.37
C CYS A 70 2.24 -8.95 -4.75
N TYR A 71 1.86 -8.97 -3.49
CA TYR A 71 1.57 -10.19 -2.75
C TYR A 71 0.47 -9.98 -1.71
N THR A 72 -0.13 -11.07 -1.25
CA THR A 72 -1.17 -11.08 -0.21
C THR A 72 -0.98 -12.23 0.75
N HIS A 73 -1.77 -12.24 1.82
CA HIS A 73 -1.87 -13.35 2.76
C HIS A 73 -3.35 -13.71 2.96
N PRO A 74 -3.75 -15.01 2.97
CA PRO A 74 -5.16 -15.39 3.10
C PRO A 74 -5.85 -14.78 4.32
N LYS A 75 -5.14 -14.69 5.45
CA LYS A 75 -5.68 -14.05 6.65
C LYS A 75 -5.84 -12.54 6.50
N LEU A 76 -4.99 -11.88 5.69
CA LEU A 76 -5.14 -10.46 5.39
C LEU A 76 -6.38 -10.22 4.52
N GLU A 77 -6.60 -11.06 3.51
CA GLU A 77 -7.80 -10.99 2.67
C GLU A 77 -9.07 -11.12 3.52
N GLU A 78 -9.11 -12.12 4.44
CA GLU A 78 -10.22 -12.32 5.37
C GLU A 78 -10.47 -11.09 6.25
N ILE A 79 -9.43 -10.51 6.84
CA ILE A 79 -9.54 -9.32 7.69
C ILE A 79 -10.01 -8.13 6.86
N ALA A 80 -9.39 -7.88 5.71
CA ALA A 80 -9.67 -6.73 4.86
C ALA A 80 -11.12 -6.69 4.36
N LEU A 81 -11.72 -7.86 4.09
CA LEU A 81 -13.11 -7.99 3.67
C LEU A 81 -14.13 -7.70 4.78
N ASN A 82 -13.71 -7.65 6.04
CA ASN A 82 -14.60 -7.24 7.15
C ASN A 82 -14.74 -5.71 7.26
N PHE A 83 -13.91 -4.95 6.56
CA PHE A 83 -14.00 -3.49 6.50
C PHE A 83 -14.80 -3.06 5.26
N SER A 84 -16.03 -2.66 5.47
CA SER A 84 -16.98 -2.34 4.39
C SER A 84 -16.59 -1.11 3.57
N ASP A 85 -15.81 -0.18 4.13
CA ASP A 85 -15.34 1.00 3.42
C ASP A 85 -13.99 0.72 2.74
N ARG A 86 -14.01 0.01 1.61
CA ARG A 86 -12.84 -0.23 0.75
C ARG A 86 -11.63 -0.89 1.44
N GLY A 87 -11.85 -1.56 2.56
CA GLY A 87 -10.78 -2.24 3.28
C GLY A 87 -10.01 -3.25 2.42
N ALA A 88 -10.66 -3.84 1.41
CA ALA A 88 -10.03 -4.76 0.46
C ALA A 88 -8.83 -4.15 -0.30
N LEU A 89 -8.70 -2.81 -0.39
CA LEU A 89 -7.52 -2.15 -0.93
C LEU A 89 -6.25 -2.45 -0.13
N ALA A 90 -6.36 -2.77 1.16
CA ALA A 90 -5.23 -3.17 1.99
C ALA A 90 -4.80 -4.64 1.78
N SER A 91 -5.55 -5.43 1.00
CA SER A 91 -5.23 -6.85 0.78
C SER A 91 -3.93 -7.07 -0.01
N ALA A 92 -3.48 -6.10 -0.79
CA ALA A 92 -2.27 -6.21 -1.60
C ALA A 92 -1.10 -5.45 -0.98
N LEU A 93 -0.10 -6.19 -0.51
CA LEU A 93 1.19 -5.67 -0.06
C LEU A 93 2.20 -5.66 -1.21
N LYS A 94 3.27 -4.86 -1.12
CA LYS A 94 4.17 -4.62 -2.24
C LYS A 94 5.63 -4.58 -1.82
N VAL A 95 6.49 -5.15 -2.65
CA VAL A 95 7.95 -5.02 -2.58
C VAL A 95 8.40 -4.30 -3.84
N GLY A 96 9.14 -3.22 -3.67
CA GLY A 96 9.72 -2.43 -4.74
C GLY A 96 11.20 -2.72 -4.89
N LEU A 97 11.66 -2.77 -6.15
CA LEU A 97 13.05 -2.93 -6.53
C LEU A 97 13.46 -1.76 -7.41
N LYS A 98 14.62 -1.18 -7.12
CA LYS A 98 15.22 -0.09 -7.91
C LYS A 98 16.68 -0.41 -8.19
N LYS A 99 17.05 -0.49 -9.48
CA LYS A 99 18.45 -0.59 -9.89
C LYS A 99 19.03 0.80 -10.12
N GLU A 100 20.08 1.15 -9.38
CA GLU A 100 20.78 2.43 -9.45
C GLU A 100 22.27 2.18 -9.69
N GLY A 101 22.71 2.36 -10.93
CA GLY A 101 24.01 1.87 -11.36
C GLY A 101 24.13 0.37 -11.15
N GLU A 102 25.17 -0.08 -10.43
CA GLU A 102 25.38 -1.49 -10.09
C GLU A 102 24.58 -1.92 -8.83
N THR A 103 23.98 -0.98 -8.10
CA THR A 103 23.30 -1.31 -6.86
C THR A 103 21.83 -1.60 -7.09
N LEU A 104 21.35 -2.74 -6.62
CA LEU A 104 19.94 -3.07 -6.46
C LEU A 104 19.48 -2.71 -5.05
N LYS A 105 18.52 -1.80 -4.94
CA LYS A 105 17.81 -1.47 -3.70
C LYS A 105 16.49 -2.22 -3.66
N ILE A 106 16.22 -2.92 -2.55
CA ILE A 106 14.96 -3.63 -2.31
C ILE A 106 14.28 -3.00 -1.10
N SER A 107 13.06 -2.54 -1.29
CA SER A 107 12.22 -1.94 -0.25
C SER A 107 10.84 -2.59 -0.24
N MET A 108 10.17 -2.56 0.89
CA MET A 108 8.78 -3.00 0.98
C MET A 108 7.91 -1.89 1.58
N THR A 109 6.64 -1.88 1.23
CA THR A 109 5.67 -1.10 2.02
C THR A 109 5.68 -1.62 3.45
N ASN A 110 5.68 -0.72 4.43
CA ASN A 110 5.48 -1.10 5.82
C ASN A 110 4.01 -1.53 6.01
N PRO A 111 3.72 -2.81 6.28
CA PRO A 111 2.34 -3.26 6.34
C PRO A 111 1.53 -2.53 7.41
N MET A 112 2.09 -2.29 8.60
CA MET A 112 1.35 -1.62 9.68
C MET A 112 0.98 -0.18 9.34
N TYR A 113 1.87 0.56 8.65
CA TYR A 113 1.55 1.90 8.15
C TYR A 113 0.32 1.89 7.23
N MET A 114 0.27 0.93 6.29
CA MET A 114 -0.85 0.79 5.37
C MET A 114 -2.13 0.36 6.09
N PHE A 115 -2.04 -0.57 7.03
CA PHE A 115 -3.19 -1.05 7.79
C PHE A 115 -3.82 0.06 8.64
N TYR A 116 -3.00 0.89 9.31
CA TYR A 116 -3.52 2.03 10.06
C TYR A 116 -4.22 3.06 9.18
N ALA A 117 -3.70 3.29 7.97
CA ALA A 117 -4.28 4.25 7.04
C ALA A 117 -5.57 3.74 6.36
N TYR A 118 -5.64 2.44 6.04
CA TYR A 118 -6.72 1.87 5.22
C TYR A 118 -7.84 1.24 6.05
N PHE A 119 -7.55 0.76 7.26
CA PHE A 119 -8.57 0.21 8.16
C PHE A 119 -9.12 1.25 9.15
N VAL A 120 -8.55 2.44 9.14
CA VAL A 120 -9.04 3.59 9.94
C VAL A 120 -9.28 3.19 11.41
N ASP A 121 -10.44 3.53 11.96
CA ASP A 121 -10.76 3.26 13.38
C ASP A 121 -10.97 1.77 13.69
N GLY A 122 -11.30 0.94 12.70
CA GLY A 122 -11.51 -0.50 12.89
C GLY A 122 -10.24 -1.33 13.07
N VAL A 123 -9.05 -0.75 12.84
CA VAL A 123 -7.78 -1.47 12.93
C VAL A 123 -7.49 -1.99 14.34
N ASP A 124 -7.93 -1.30 15.39
CA ASP A 124 -7.58 -1.61 16.77
C ASP A 124 -8.07 -3.01 17.22
N GLU A 125 -9.23 -3.44 16.73
CA GLU A 125 -9.80 -4.75 17.02
C GLU A 125 -9.02 -5.90 16.35
N GLN A 126 -8.33 -5.61 15.23
CA GLN A 126 -7.60 -6.58 14.43
C GLN A 126 -6.08 -6.42 14.57
N GLU A 127 -5.60 -5.49 15.40
CA GLU A 127 -4.19 -5.10 15.44
C GLU A 127 -3.24 -6.26 15.69
N MET A 128 -3.55 -7.18 16.61
CA MET A 128 -2.68 -8.33 16.86
C MET A 128 -2.54 -9.25 15.64
N ALA A 129 -3.64 -9.52 14.93
CA ALA A 129 -3.61 -10.34 13.73
C ALA A 129 -2.86 -9.66 12.60
N LEU A 130 -3.06 -8.36 12.42
CA LEU A 130 -2.38 -7.54 11.43
C LEU A 130 -0.88 -7.42 11.70
N ARG A 131 -0.47 -7.24 12.97
CA ARG A 131 0.93 -7.27 13.36
C ARG A 131 1.57 -8.63 13.07
N SER A 132 0.88 -9.74 13.37
CA SER A 132 1.38 -11.07 13.04
C SER A 132 1.66 -11.24 11.55
N ILE A 133 0.79 -10.72 10.68
CA ILE A 133 0.98 -10.73 9.22
C ILE A 133 2.16 -9.82 8.83
N SER A 134 2.24 -8.63 9.41
CA SER A 134 3.35 -7.69 9.19
C SER A 134 4.69 -8.32 9.57
N ASP A 135 4.78 -8.89 10.78
CA ASP A 135 6.01 -9.54 11.27
C ASP A 135 6.41 -10.73 10.41
N GLN A 136 5.42 -11.50 9.92
CA GLN A 136 5.66 -12.61 9.00
C GLN A 136 6.20 -12.12 7.65
N ALA A 137 5.68 -11.02 7.10
CA ALA A 137 6.17 -10.41 5.87
C ALA A 137 7.60 -9.88 6.04
N ILE A 138 7.87 -9.14 7.12
CA ILE A 138 9.21 -8.64 7.43
C ILE A 138 10.19 -9.80 7.63
N LYS A 139 9.76 -10.85 8.35
CA LYS A 139 10.59 -12.06 8.55
C LYS A 139 10.90 -12.78 7.24
N ALA A 140 9.93 -12.89 6.33
CA ALA A 140 10.18 -13.45 5.00
C ALA A 140 11.28 -12.67 4.27
N MET A 141 11.24 -11.35 4.36
CA MET A 141 12.22 -10.47 3.72
C MET A 141 13.61 -10.52 4.35
N LYS A 142 13.77 -11.03 5.59
CA LYS A 142 15.11 -11.23 6.22
C LYS A 142 15.99 -12.22 5.47
N ASN A 143 15.42 -13.11 4.67
CA ASN A 143 16.16 -13.99 3.79
C ASN A 143 16.77 -13.26 2.57
N ILE A 144 16.27 -12.05 2.29
CA ILE A 144 16.75 -11.17 1.20
C ILE A 144 17.78 -10.18 1.71
N GLY A 145 17.53 -9.60 2.89
CA GLY A 145 18.42 -8.65 3.55
C GLY A 145 17.91 -8.27 4.93
N THR A 146 18.81 -7.76 5.76
CA THR A 146 18.54 -7.52 7.18
C THR A 146 18.56 -6.04 7.55
N MET A 147 18.47 -5.13 6.58
CA MET A 147 18.63 -3.70 6.88
C MET A 147 17.45 -3.14 7.68
N GLU A 148 16.21 -3.44 7.32
CA GLU A 148 14.99 -2.95 7.98
C GLU A 148 15.03 -1.44 8.31
N VAL A 149 15.56 -0.62 7.39
CA VAL A 149 15.72 0.82 7.61
C VAL A 149 14.45 1.55 7.18
N PRO A 150 13.72 2.18 8.12
CA PRO A 150 12.54 2.99 7.80
C PRO A 150 12.92 4.19 6.93
N PHE A 151 12.07 4.55 5.96
CA PHE A 151 12.25 5.76 5.15
C PHE A 151 10.92 6.26 4.56
N GLY A 152 10.97 7.46 3.98
CA GLY A 152 9.83 8.13 3.37
C GLY A 152 9.00 8.98 4.36
N GLY A 153 9.61 9.36 5.49
CA GLY A 153 8.96 10.10 6.56
C GLY A 153 8.38 9.21 7.66
N THR A 154 7.74 9.83 8.64
CA THR A 154 7.11 9.16 9.78
C THR A 154 5.79 9.79 10.14
N LEU A 155 4.80 8.97 10.48
CA LEU A 155 3.49 9.41 10.98
C LEU A 155 3.08 8.56 12.18
N GLU A 156 2.53 9.22 13.19
CA GLU A 156 1.95 8.54 14.35
C GLU A 156 0.72 7.69 13.94
N LYS A 157 0.54 6.53 14.58
CA LYS A 157 -0.64 5.65 14.37
C LYS A 157 -1.95 6.43 14.32
N LYS A 158 -2.21 7.29 15.32
CA LYS A 158 -3.46 8.08 15.41
C LYS A 158 -3.63 9.06 14.26
N LYS A 159 -2.53 9.55 13.70
CA LYS A 159 -2.57 10.41 12.51
C LYS A 159 -2.88 9.60 11.26
N LEU A 160 -2.32 8.39 11.16
CA LEU A 160 -2.62 7.47 10.04
C LEU A 160 -4.09 7.06 10.02
N GLN A 161 -4.68 6.73 11.16
CA GLN A 161 -6.10 6.36 11.27
C GLN A 161 -7.07 7.48 10.83
N LYS A 162 -6.62 8.72 10.83
CA LYS A 162 -7.39 9.92 10.40
C LYS A 162 -6.57 10.75 9.42
N TYR A 163 -5.81 10.07 8.56
CA TYR A 163 -4.87 10.76 7.73
C TYR A 163 -5.55 11.65 6.70
N HIS A 164 -5.12 12.87 6.67
CA HIS A 164 -5.23 13.81 5.58
C HIS A 164 -4.03 14.75 5.63
N TYR A 165 -3.50 15.14 4.48
CA TYR A 165 -2.24 15.89 4.42
C TYR A 165 -2.34 17.27 5.07
N LYS A 166 -3.41 18.02 4.79
CA LYS A 166 -3.70 19.36 5.34
C LYS A 166 -5.20 19.61 5.37
N VAL A 167 -5.61 20.68 6.02
CA VAL A 167 -7.00 21.17 6.02
C VAL A 167 -7.51 21.25 4.58
N MET A 168 -8.72 20.78 4.32
CA MET A 168 -9.38 20.65 3.01
C MET A 168 -8.78 19.61 2.04
N MET A 169 -7.85 18.76 2.50
CA MET A 169 -7.41 17.60 1.73
C MET A 169 -8.29 16.38 2.03
N PRO A 170 -8.46 15.46 1.07
CA PRO A 170 -9.34 14.31 1.24
C PRO A 170 -8.81 13.33 2.29
N TYR A 171 -9.75 12.60 2.89
CA TYR A 171 -9.51 11.44 3.75
C TYR A 171 -9.63 10.14 2.96
N PHE A 172 -9.28 9.02 3.59
CA PHE A 172 -9.52 7.69 3.03
C PHE A 172 -11.00 7.46 2.69
N THR A 173 -11.89 7.97 3.54
CA THR A 173 -13.35 7.85 3.40
C THR A 173 -13.95 8.68 2.25
N ASP A 174 -13.19 9.62 1.69
CA ASP A 174 -13.64 10.47 0.58
C ASP A 174 -13.37 9.79 -0.76
N ALA A 175 -14.10 8.71 -1.08
CA ALA A 175 -13.91 7.98 -2.34
C ALA A 175 -14.07 8.88 -3.56
N GLU A 176 -13.28 8.63 -4.59
CA GLU A 176 -13.56 9.11 -5.93
C GLU A 176 -14.32 8.01 -6.69
N GLU A 177 -15.65 8.15 -6.71
CA GLU A 177 -16.51 7.26 -7.49
C GLU A 177 -16.26 7.50 -8.99
N LEU A 178 -16.08 6.40 -9.72
CA LEU A 178 -15.87 6.43 -11.18
C LEU A 178 -17.17 6.12 -11.91
N LYS A 179 -17.89 5.07 -11.45
CA LYS A 179 -19.15 4.66 -12.05
C LYS A 179 -19.94 3.74 -11.13
N THR A 180 -21.27 3.89 -11.14
CA THR A 180 -22.21 2.91 -10.61
C THR A 180 -22.80 2.12 -11.76
N PHE A 181 -22.73 0.80 -11.70
CA PHE A 181 -23.27 -0.17 -12.68
C PHE A 181 -24.66 -0.65 -12.24
N ASP A 182 -25.35 -1.38 -13.10
CA ASP A 182 -26.61 -2.02 -12.75
C ASP A 182 -26.43 -3.19 -11.77
N SER A 183 -25.24 -3.82 -11.77
CA SER A 183 -24.89 -4.92 -10.88
C SER A 183 -23.38 -5.05 -10.69
N PHE A 184 -22.97 -5.80 -9.64
CA PHE A 184 -21.55 -6.20 -9.44
C PHE A 184 -21.01 -6.95 -10.67
N ASP A 185 -21.77 -7.91 -11.21
CA ASP A 185 -21.34 -8.74 -12.34
C ASP A 185 -21.11 -7.92 -13.61
N GLU A 186 -21.93 -6.90 -13.85
CA GLU A 186 -21.71 -5.99 -14.97
C GLU A 186 -20.42 -5.19 -14.77
N GLY A 187 -20.23 -4.61 -13.61
CA GLY A 187 -19.01 -3.85 -13.28
C GLY A 187 -17.77 -4.71 -13.38
N LEU A 188 -17.80 -5.91 -12.80
CA LEU A 188 -16.72 -6.90 -12.86
C LEU A 188 -16.33 -7.21 -14.30
N LYS A 189 -17.32 -7.58 -15.12
CA LYS A 189 -17.10 -7.92 -16.53
C LYS A 189 -16.55 -6.74 -17.33
N THR A 190 -17.11 -5.54 -17.13
CA THR A 190 -16.69 -4.33 -17.84
C THR A 190 -15.24 -4.00 -17.54
N ILE A 191 -14.87 -3.92 -16.27
CA ILE A 191 -13.50 -3.59 -15.86
C ILE A 191 -12.51 -4.65 -16.36
N GLN A 192 -12.83 -5.92 -16.23
CA GLN A 192 -11.99 -7.02 -16.74
C GLN A 192 -11.77 -6.95 -18.25
N GLN A 193 -12.82 -6.67 -19.03
CA GLN A 193 -12.73 -6.52 -20.48
C GLN A 193 -11.89 -5.32 -20.89
N ASN A 194 -12.08 -4.18 -20.24
CA ASN A 194 -11.35 -2.95 -20.52
C ASN A 194 -9.86 -3.07 -20.14
N LEU A 195 -9.54 -3.69 -19.00
CA LEU A 195 -8.15 -4.00 -18.63
C LEU A 195 -7.50 -4.98 -19.63
N LYS A 196 -8.23 -6.02 -20.07
CA LYS A 196 -7.73 -6.95 -21.08
C LYS A 196 -7.47 -6.26 -22.41
N ALA A 197 -8.25 -5.25 -22.75
CA ALA A 197 -8.08 -4.44 -23.97
C ALA A 197 -6.99 -3.37 -23.84
N GLY A 198 -6.43 -3.17 -22.66
CA GLY A 198 -5.46 -2.10 -22.41
C GLY A 198 -6.07 -0.70 -22.55
N LYS A 199 -7.38 -0.57 -22.27
CA LYS A 199 -8.11 0.70 -22.41
C LYS A 199 -7.48 1.77 -21.51
N GLY A 200 -7.31 2.98 -22.01
CA GLY A 200 -6.62 4.05 -21.29
C GLY A 200 -5.11 3.84 -21.17
N GLU A 201 -4.50 3.01 -22.02
CA GLU A 201 -3.08 2.64 -21.93
C GLU A 201 -2.73 2.06 -20.57
N THR A 202 -3.58 1.15 -20.09
CA THR A 202 -3.41 0.47 -18.80
C THR A 202 -3.01 -1.00 -18.99
N GLU A 203 -2.48 -1.59 -17.92
CA GLU A 203 -2.21 -3.02 -17.84
C GLU A 203 -2.59 -3.54 -16.46
N LYS A 204 -3.26 -4.73 -16.44
CA LYS A 204 -3.58 -5.40 -15.18
C LYS A 204 -2.33 -6.01 -14.58
N VAL A 205 -1.95 -5.56 -13.39
CA VAL A 205 -0.85 -6.13 -12.60
C VAL A 205 -1.33 -7.30 -11.74
N TYR A 206 -2.46 -7.11 -11.07
CA TYR A 206 -3.10 -8.16 -10.29
C TYR A 206 -4.62 -7.98 -10.22
N GLU A 207 -5.27 -9.02 -9.74
CA GLU A 207 -6.72 -9.05 -9.55
C GLU A 207 -7.06 -9.90 -8.33
N LEU A 208 -7.92 -9.36 -7.46
CA LEU A 208 -8.55 -10.06 -6.35
C LEU A 208 -10.07 -9.95 -6.53
N VAL A 209 -10.77 -11.09 -6.58
CA VAL A 209 -12.24 -11.13 -6.77
C VAL A 209 -12.86 -11.99 -5.68
N TYR A 210 -13.81 -11.41 -4.97
CA TYR A 210 -14.57 -12.01 -3.88
C TYR A 210 -16.07 -11.90 -4.21
N THR A 211 -16.53 -12.79 -5.07
CA THR A 211 -17.89 -12.73 -5.65
C THR A 211 -18.98 -12.82 -4.59
N ASP A 212 -18.78 -13.64 -3.55
CA ASP A 212 -19.69 -13.79 -2.41
C ASP A 212 -19.79 -12.54 -1.52
N LYS A 213 -18.87 -11.62 -1.67
CA LYS A 213 -18.82 -10.33 -0.97
C LYS A 213 -19.13 -9.14 -1.89
N GLU A 214 -19.30 -9.40 -3.19
CA GLU A 214 -19.42 -8.35 -4.22
C GLU A 214 -18.27 -7.33 -4.14
N VAL A 215 -17.03 -7.82 -4.03
CA VAL A 215 -15.82 -6.98 -3.97
C VAL A 215 -14.80 -7.50 -4.97
N ALA A 216 -14.22 -6.58 -5.74
CA ALA A 216 -13.07 -6.87 -6.57
C ALA A 216 -12.08 -5.71 -6.55
N VAL A 217 -10.77 -6.03 -6.56
CA VAL A 217 -9.67 -5.05 -6.57
C VAL A 217 -8.70 -5.41 -7.68
N TRP A 218 -8.32 -4.42 -8.46
CA TRP A 218 -7.27 -4.55 -9.47
C TRP A 218 -6.14 -3.58 -9.20
N GLY A 219 -4.91 -4.09 -9.29
CA GLY A 219 -3.73 -3.26 -9.45
C GLY A 219 -3.52 -2.95 -10.93
N VAL A 220 -3.40 -1.67 -11.26
CA VAL A 220 -3.39 -1.14 -12.62
C VAL A 220 -2.12 -0.36 -12.86
N ALA A 221 -1.29 -0.80 -13.81
CA ALA A 221 -0.17 -0.03 -14.34
C ALA A 221 -0.68 1.06 -15.29
N LEU A 222 -0.20 2.29 -15.13
CA LEU A 222 -0.56 3.46 -15.93
C LEU A 222 0.55 3.73 -16.95
N LYS A 223 0.38 3.23 -18.17
CA LYS A 223 1.46 3.13 -19.18
C LYS A 223 1.59 4.34 -20.08
N ASN A 224 0.63 5.28 -20.04
CA ASN A 224 0.75 6.49 -20.83
C ASN A 224 2.01 7.27 -20.42
N VAL A 225 2.83 7.66 -21.41
CA VAL A 225 4.13 8.30 -21.15
C VAL A 225 4.01 9.77 -20.76
N GLU A 226 2.90 10.42 -21.11
CA GLU A 226 2.70 11.86 -20.89
C GLU A 226 2.06 12.16 -19.54
N ASP A 227 1.18 11.29 -19.05
CA ASP A 227 0.37 11.50 -17.84
C ASP A 227 0.34 10.30 -16.87
N GLY A 228 0.95 9.17 -17.25
CA GLY A 228 1.07 7.96 -16.42
C GLY A 228 2.32 7.94 -15.53
N GLU A 229 2.69 6.73 -15.11
CA GLU A 229 3.79 6.49 -14.17
C GLU A 229 5.14 7.07 -14.64
N ALA A 230 5.41 7.02 -15.95
CA ALA A 230 6.64 7.55 -16.53
C ALA A 230 6.76 9.07 -16.37
N HIS A 231 5.64 9.79 -16.28
CA HIS A 231 5.61 11.22 -16.05
C HIS A 231 5.90 11.56 -14.58
N PHE A 232 5.15 10.99 -13.65
CA PHE A 232 5.17 11.52 -12.28
C PHE A 232 6.21 10.84 -11.36
N LEU A 233 6.53 9.55 -11.53
CA LEU A 233 7.47 8.86 -10.64
C LEU A 233 8.85 9.51 -10.58
N PRO A 234 9.49 9.91 -11.70
CA PRO A 234 10.79 10.60 -11.64
C PRO A 234 10.73 11.95 -10.91
N ILE A 235 9.57 12.59 -10.88
CA ILE A 235 9.38 13.92 -10.25
C ILE A 235 9.22 13.78 -8.73
N ILE A 236 8.42 12.80 -8.28
CA ILE A 236 8.09 12.64 -6.85
C ILE A 236 9.03 11.69 -6.12
N GLY A 237 9.87 10.97 -6.84
CA GLY A 237 10.87 10.06 -6.29
C GLY A 237 10.48 8.58 -6.46
N ASP A 238 11.27 7.88 -7.23
CA ASP A 238 11.11 6.46 -7.55
C ASP A 238 11.70 5.52 -6.49
N GLU A 239 12.32 6.05 -5.41
CA GLU A 239 12.63 5.29 -4.20
C GLU A 239 11.38 4.67 -3.57
N HIS A 240 10.24 5.34 -3.74
CA HIS A 240 8.93 4.90 -3.23
C HIS A 240 8.19 3.98 -4.22
N VAL A 241 8.90 3.29 -5.11
CA VAL A 241 8.31 2.47 -6.18
C VAL A 241 7.35 1.40 -5.66
N ALA A 242 7.52 0.94 -4.41
CA ALA A 242 6.56 0.05 -3.74
C ALA A 242 5.17 0.70 -3.49
N ALA A 243 4.99 1.98 -3.76
CA ALA A 243 3.67 2.60 -3.82
C ALA A 243 2.82 2.08 -5.00
N MET A 244 3.47 1.61 -6.06
CA MET A 244 2.81 1.15 -7.27
C MET A 244 2.35 -0.31 -7.17
N PRO A 245 1.38 -0.76 -7.99
CA PRO A 245 0.54 0.01 -8.92
C PRO A 245 -0.55 0.84 -8.22
N TYR A 246 -1.28 1.63 -9.00
CA TYR A 246 -2.55 2.22 -8.56
C TYR A 246 -3.65 1.15 -8.50
N GLU A 247 -4.67 1.40 -7.70
CA GLU A 247 -5.77 0.45 -7.51
C GLU A 247 -7.13 1.05 -7.92
N ILE A 248 -7.97 0.20 -8.54
CA ILE A 248 -9.41 0.40 -8.69
C ILE A 248 -10.13 -0.69 -7.91
N ILE A 249 -11.18 -0.32 -7.20
CA ILE A 249 -12.04 -1.25 -6.46
C ILE A 249 -13.47 -1.17 -6.98
N LEU A 250 -14.09 -2.34 -7.16
CA LEU A 250 -15.52 -2.49 -7.33
C LEU A 250 -16.09 -3.07 -6.05
N GLN A 251 -17.02 -2.36 -5.41
CA GLN A 251 -17.66 -2.78 -4.18
C GLN A 251 -19.19 -2.63 -4.32
N GLY A 252 -19.92 -3.73 -4.17
CA GLY A 252 -21.29 -3.77 -4.69
C GLY A 252 -21.28 -3.46 -6.20
N ASN A 253 -22.09 -2.53 -6.62
CA ASN A 253 -22.14 -2.12 -8.02
C ASN A 253 -21.36 -0.81 -8.33
N THR A 254 -20.54 -0.32 -7.39
CA THR A 254 -19.85 0.97 -7.56
C THR A 254 -18.33 0.77 -7.68
N ALA A 255 -17.77 1.24 -8.79
CA ALA A 255 -16.33 1.31 -9.00
C ALA A 255 -15.79 2.65 -8.46
N SER A 256 -14.70 2.60 -7.73
CA SER A 256 -14.04 3.77 -7.15
C SER A 256 -12.54 3.62 -7.05
N ILE A 257 -11.87 4.75 -6.79
CA ILE A 257 -10.45 4.82 -6.46
C ILE A 257 -10.26 5.63 -5.18
N LEU A 258 -9.09 5.49 -4.54
CA LEU A 258 -8.69 6.44 -3.52
C LEU A 258 -8.45 7.82 -4.15
N PRO A 259 -8.81 8.92 -3.45
CA PRO A 259 -8.50 10.26 -3.96
C PRO A 259 -7.00 10.37 -4.26
N GLY A 260 -6.67 10.79 -5.49
CA GLY A 260 -5.27 10.80 -5.93
C GLY A 260 -4.37 11.66 -5.04
N LYS A 261 -4.88 12.79 -4.52
CA LYS A 261 -4.16 13.63 -3.55
C LYS A 261 -3.92 12.92 -2.21
N TYR A 262 -4.88 12.16 -1.72
CA TYR A 262 -4.74 11.34 -0.50
C TYR A 262 -3.65 10.29 -0.71
N ARG A 263 -3.76 9.51 -1.79
CA ARG A 263 -2.84 8.42 -2.07
C ARG A 263 -1.39 8.90 -2.26
N ILE A 264 -1.19 10.00 -3.01
CA ILE A 264 0.13 10.59 -3.17
C ILE A 264 0.68 11.06 -1.83
N ALA A 265 -0.09 11.78 -1.03
CA ALA A 265 0.36 12.27 0.26
C ALA A 265 0.66 11.15 1.27
N LEU A 266 -0.10 10.05 1.25
CA LEU A 266 0.13 8.89 2.10
C LEU A 266 1.44 8.18 1.75
N HIS A 267 1.70 8.01 0.45
CA HIS A 267 2.87 7.27 -0.03
C HIS A 267 4.14 8.14 -0.16
N TRP A 268 4.01 9.45 -0.20
CA TRP A 268 5.10 10.44 -0.22
C TRP A 268 4.86 11.52 0.85
N PRO A 269 4.85 11.18 2.14
CA PRO A 269 4.48 12.15 3.19
C PRO A 269 5.48 13.32 3.32
N GLU A 270 6.70 13.17 2.80
CA GLU A 270 7.72 14.22 2.73
C GLU A 270 7.66 15.06 1.46
N LEU A 271 6.68 14.80 0.57
CA LEU A 271 6.54 15.53 -0.70
C LEU A 271 6.29 17.02 -0.43
N THR A 272 7.16 17.86 -0.96
CA THR A 272 7.01 19.30 -0.79
C THR A 272 5.94 19.88 -1.72
N MET A 273 5.33 21.00 -1.33
CA MET A 273 4.39 21.72 -2.21
C MET A 273 5.03 22.11 -3.55
N GLY A 274 6.32 22.50 -3.54
CA GLY A 274 7.04 22.83 -4.78
C GLY A 274 7.18 21.64 -5.72
N THR A 275 7.38 20.44 -5.19
CA THR A 275 7.40 19.22 -6.00
C THR A 275 5.98 18.83 -6.45
N PHE A 276 4.99 18.92 -5.54
CA PHE A 276 3.60 18.63 -5.88
C PHE A 276 3.06 19.52 -7.02
N MET A 277 3.44 20.80 -7.05
CA MET A 277 3.04 21.70 -8.12
C MET A 277 3.49 21.24 -9.53
N LYS A 278 4.57 20.44 -9.62
CA LYS A 278 5.04 19.89 -10.90
C LYS A 278 4.19 18.73 -11.41
N ILE A 279 3.42 18.10 -10.52
CA ILE A 279 2.51 16.98 -10.81
C ILE A 279 1.06 17.31 -10.46
N MET A 280 0.71 18.62 -10.49
CA MET A 280 -0.60 19.07 -9.98
C MET A 280 -1.79 18.47 -10.75
N SER A 281 -1.63 18.16 -12.04
CA SER A 281 -2.64 17.49 -12.87
C SER A 281 -2.74 15.98 -12.59
N THR A 282 -1.65 15.35 -12.18
CA THR A 282 -1.56 13.88 -12.02
C THR A 282 -2.72 13.21 -11.29
N PRO A 283 -3.25 13.74 -10.16
CA PRO A 283 -4.44 13.15 -9.54
C PRO A 283 -5.66 13.09 -10.47
N GLY A 284 -5.87 14.13 -11.26
CA GLY A 284 -6.97 14.20 -12.24
C GLY A 284 -6.72 13.28 -13.44
N ASP A 285 -5.50 13.24 -13.93
CA ASP A 285 -5.08 12.41 -15.07
C ASP A 285 -5.26 10.92 -14.74
N ILE A 286 -4.85 10.49 -13.53
CA ILE A 286 -5.06 9.13 -13.03
C ILE A 286 -6.55 8.81 -12.96
N LYS A 287 -7.36 9.71 -12.39
CA LYS A 287 -8.82 9.51 -12.34
C LYS A 287 -9.39 9.32 -13.74
N THR A 288 -9.06 10.19 -14.68
CA THR A 288 -9.53 10.11 -16.07
C THR A 288 -9.12 8.79 -16.73
N THR A 289 -7.91 8.31 -16.45
CA THR A 289 -7.44 7.02 -16.97
C THR A 289 -8.24 5.86 -16.36
N MET A 290 -8.50 5.89 -15.05
CA MET A 290 -9.28 4.86 -14.37
C MET A 290 -10.77 4.87 -14.78
N GLU A 291 -11.35 6.05 -15.06
CA GLU A 291 -12.71 6.18 -15.59
C GLU A 291 -12.89 5.41 -16.91
N LYS A 292 -11.90 5.42 -17.80
CA LYS A 292 -11.91 4.66 -19.04
C LYS A 292 -12.07 3.15 -18.81
N LEU A 293 -11.66 2.62 -17.68
CA LEU A 293 -11.85 1.21 -17.32
C LEU A 293 -13.30 0.87 -16.97
N THR A 294 -14.12 1.87 -16.70
CA THR A 294 -15.52 1.68 -16.31
C THR A 294 -16.53 1.96 -17.44
N GLU A 295 -16.08 2.42 -18.61
CA GLU A 295 -16.93 2.79 -19.74
C GLU A 295 -17.50 1.61 -20.55
#